data_85b7e5620cfe4cb8714cffce1d684090
#
_entry.id   85b7e5620cfe4cb8714cffce1d684090
#
_cell.length_a   1.000
_cell.length_b   1.000
_cell.length_c   1.000
_cell.angle_alpha   90.00
_cell.angle_beta   90.00
_cell.angle_gamma   90.00
#
_symmetry.space_group_name_H-M   'P 1'
#
loop_
_entity.id
_entity.type
_entity.pdbx_description
1 polymer ?
#
loop_
_entity_poly.entity_id
_entity_poly.type
_entity_poly.pdbx_seq_one_letter_code
_entity_poly.pdbx_strand_id
1 'polypeptide(L)'
;MPLSSPARPALAPVRAAAQDVLDPAHLRAALRVSPADATVAAALRCGAAVALAIAVPGLLGRPDLAAFASLGALTSLYGRYDPYRRRAALLATVGTLMTGTIAAFTLLAAAGTPALLTTAAVALLAAGATAFCLLVRTGPPGATIIVFAAGAGLAGAPTLADVGPRALAAACGALLALLVCTAGVLVRPTAPARLAVRRAADAVRAAERPGAAPRAAAAARGAVARARDVLADDASWWRTRAAVPALAAELDAVERALDATGVPRGDTVPAVRTTLRAQARSRAAGPWRLPTARVGAAGLVAGAVAAVAGLGHAAWATMGSTAVLQGESARHAVVRALQRGAGTVAGALLAWPLLAAPLGFWGTAAVVVVLQTVTETIVSRHYGLAMLTITPMALLMTSLAHPADPSALALDRALDTVLGAVVGVLAVLLVHPRTRLRASETPGPPR
;
A
#
# COMPACT_ATOMS: atom_id res chain seq x y z
N MET A 1 -37.79 45.93 -17.88
CA MET A 1 -36.84 45.25 -16.97
C MET A 1 -37.11 43.76 -17.05
N PRO A 2 -36.24 42.94 -17.65
CA PRO A 2 -36.34 41.49 -17.60
C PRO A 2 -35.70 41.00 -16.33
N LEU A 3 -36.40 40.16 -15.57
CA LEU A 3 -35.95 39.49 -14.37
C LEU A 3 -34.86 38.48 -14.74
N SER A 4 -33.65 38.72 -14.28
CA SER A 4 -32.51 37.81 -14.38
C SER A 4 -32.80 36.53 -13.60
N SER A 5 -32.84 35.40 -14.33
CA SER A 5 -32.95 34.07 -13.76
C SER A 5 -31.72 33.75 -12.89
N PRO A 6 -31.88 33.22 -11.66
CA PRO A 6 -30.75 32.96 -10.80
C PRO A 6 -29.93 31.74 -11.29
N ALA A 7 -28.65 31.93 -11.26
CA ALA A 7 -27.56 31.00 -11.55
C ALA A 7 -27.80 29.54 -11.13
N ARG A 8 -27.64 28.63 -12.08
CA ARG A 8 -27.34 27.20 -11.85
C ARG A 8 -25.89 26.85 -12.12
N PRO A 9 -24.89 27.34 -11.34
CA PRO A 9 -23.49 26.98 -11.59
C PRO A 9 -22.93 25.83 -10.72
N ALA A 10 -23.69 25.32 -9.75
CA ALA A 10 -23.13 24.35 -8.80
C ALA A 10 -23.17 22.86 -9.25
N LEU A 11 -24.01 22.49 -10.21
CA LEU A 11 -24.19 21.09 -10.61
C LEU A 11 -23.41 20.68 -11.86
N ALA A 12 -22.92 21.61 -12.67
CA ALA A 12 -22.17 21.31 -13.87
C ALA A 12 -20.83 20.58 -13.58
N PRO A 13 -20.00 20.99 -12.59
CA PRO A 13 -18.78 20.28 -12.29
C PRO A 13 -19.01 18.88 -11.68
N VAL A 14 -20.09 18.70 -10.92
CA VAL A 14 -20.47 17.40 -10.35
C VAL A 14 -20.97 16.46 -11.45
N ARG A 15 -21.74 16.95 -12.44
CA ARG A 15 -22.17 16.16 -13.60
C ARG A 15 -20.99 15.75 -14.48
N ALA A 16 -20.06 16.66 -14.77
CA ALA A 16 -18.86 16.34 -15.53
C ALA A 16 -17.98 15.30 -14.80
N ALA A 17 -17.84 15.43 -13.48
CA ALA A 17 -17.13 14.45 -12.67
C ALA A 17 -17.84 13.10 -12.60
N ALA A 18 -19.18 13.09 -12.53
CA ALA A 18 -19.97 11.86 -12.56
C ALA A 18 -19.88 11.16 -13.93
N GLN A 19 -19.91 11.92 -15.03
CA GLN A 19 -19.70 11.38 -16.37
C GLN A 19 -18.30 10.81 -16.55
N ASP A 20 -17.27 11.46 -16.00
CA ASP A 20 -15.88 10.95 -16.01
C ASP A 20 -15.76 9.63 -15.20
N VAL A 21 -16.52 9.48 -14.11
CA VAL A 21 -16.57 8.24 -13.31
C VAL A 21 -17.28 7.10 -14.03
N LEU A 22 -18.34 7.41 -14.76
CA LEU A 22 -19.15 6.42 -15.49
C LEU A 22 -18.60 6.09 -16.88
N ASP A 23 -17.45 6.67 -17.28
CA ASP A 23 -16.82 6.39 -18.56
C ASP A 23 -16.47 4.88 -18.69
N PRO A 24 -16.98 4.18 -19.72
CA PRO A 24 -16.63 2.79 -20.00
C PRO A 24 -15.12 2.53 -20.14
N ALA A 25 -14.33 3.57 -20.42
CA ALA A 25 -12.88 3.49 -20.45
C ALA A 25 -12.28 3.13 -19.08
N HIS A 26 -12.92 3.51 -17.96
CA HIS A 26 -12.47 3.12 -16.63
C HIS A 26 -12.67 1.62 -16.36
N LEU A 27 -13.79 1.06 -16.81
CA LEU A 27 -14.03 -0.38 -16.70
C LEU A 27 -12.99 -1.17 -17.53
N ARG A 28 -12.72 -0.75 -18.76
CA ARG A 28 -11.67 -1.34 -19.59
C ARG A 28 -10.27 -1.19 -18.96
N ALA A 29 -9.99 -0.05 -18.33
CA ALA A 29 -8.74 0.18 -17.60
C ALA A 29 -8.64 -0.69 -16.35
N ALA A 30 -9.76 -0.93 -15.64
CA ALA A 30 -9.80 -1.79 -14.46
C ALA A 30 -9.53 -3.28 -14.80
N LEU A 31 -9.84 -3.70 -16.02
CA LEU A 31 -9.61 -5.07 -16.51
C LEU A 31 -8.20 -5.27 -17.12
N ARG A 32 -7.44 -4.19 -17.35
CA ARG A 32 -6.10 -4.30 -17.96
C ARG A 32 -5.09 -4.89 -16.99
N VAL A 33 -4.41 -5.94 -17.40
CA VAL A 33 -3.24 -6.48 -16.71
C VAL A 33 -2.02 -5.65 -17.12
N SER A 34 -1.35 -5.05 -16.16
CA SER A 34 -0.13 -4.27 -16.41
C SER A 34 1.09 -5.20 -16.43
N PRO A 35 2.03 -5.00 -17.37
CA PRO A 35 3.31 -5.67 -17.27
C PRO A 35 4.02 -5.16 -16.00
N ALA A 36 4.42 -6.07 -15.16
CA ALA A 36 5.20 -5.74 -13.96
C ALA A 36 6.25 -6.81 -13.74
N ASP A 37 7.39 -6.39 -13.20
CA ASP A 37 8.42 -7.31 -12.74
C ASP A 37 7.84 -8.21 -11.64
N ALA A 38 7.55 -9.45 -12.00
CA ALA A 38 7.20 -10.46 -11.01
C ALA A 38 8.47 -10.84 -10.27
N THR A 39 8.66 -10.31 -9.10
CA THR A 39 9.76 -10.72 -8.24
C THR A 39 9.32 -11.90 -7.39
N VAL A 40 9.42 -13.09 -7.95
CA VAL A 40 9.21 -14.35 -7.23
C VAL A 40 9.99 -14.36 -5.91
N ALA A 41 11.21 -13.84 -5.91
CA ALA A 41 12.02 -13.72 -4.70
C ALA A 41 11.38 -12.82 -3.61
N ALA A 42 10.65 -11.76 -3.98
CA ALA A 42 9.95 -10.93 -2.98
C ALA A 42 8.71 -11.66 -2.44
N ALA A 43 7.98 -12.36 -3.31
CA ALA A 43 6.82 -13.17 -2.93
C ALA A 43 7.24 -14.30 -1.97
N LEU A 44 8.31 -15.03 -2.29
CA LEU A 44 8.83 -16.09 -1.43
C LEU A 44 9.31 -15.58 -0.07
N ARG A 45 9.99 -14.42 -0.02
CA ARG A 45 10.39 -13.81 1.26
C ARG A 45 9.17 -13.43 2.12
N CYS A 46 8.15 -12.85 1.50
CA CYS A 46 6.92 -12.48 2.21
C CYS A 46 6.18 -13.73 2.70
N GLY A 47 6.00 -14.73 1.82
CA GLY A 47 5.39 -16.01 2.19
C GLY A 47 6.14 -16.70 3.33
N ALA A 48 7.48 -16.74 3.27
CA ALA A 48 8.30 -17.33 4.34
C ALA A 48 8.18 -16.55 5.66
N ALA A 49 8.17 -15.22 5.63
CA ALA A 49 8.00 -14.41 6.83
C ALA A 49 6.64 -14.66 7.48
N VAL A 50 5.56 -14.71 6.68
CA VAL A 50 4.20 -15.00 7.17
C VAL A 50 4.10 -16.44 7.67
N ALA A 51 4.68 -17.42 6.96
CA ALA A 51 4.68 -18.82 7.39
C ALA A 51 5.34 -18.98 8.77
N LEU A 52 6.52 -18.41 8.96
CA LEU A 52 7.22 -18.43 10.25
C LEU A 52 6.41 -17.72 11.35
N ALA A 53 5.81 -16.57 11.01
CA ALA A 53 5.03 -15.79 11.96
C ALA A 53 3.75 -16.51 12.42
N ILE A 54 3.13 -17.33 11.58
CA ILE A 54 1.99 -18.18 11.97
C ILE A 54 2.47 -19.42 12.71
N ALA A 55 3.56 -20.03 12.25
CA ALA A 55 4.07 -21.29 12.83
C ALA A 55 4.54 -21.11 14.28
N VAL A 56 5.21 -20.00 14.62
CA VAL A 56 5.75 -19.78 15.96
C VAL A 56 4.65 -19.80 17.03
N PRO A 57 3.57 -18.99 16.96
CA PRO A 57 2.47 -19.09 17.93
C PRO A 57 1.79 -20.45 17.93
N GLY A 58 1.60 -21.07 16.75
CA GLY A 58 0.99 -22.40 16.64
C GLY A 58 1.78 -23.48 17.38
N LEU A 59 3.11 -23.48 17.25
CA LEU A 59 3.99 -24.42 17.96
C LEU A 59 4.08 -24.13 19.47
N LEU A 60 3.87 -22.90 19.88
CA LEU A 60 3.81 -22.50 21.29
C LEU A 60 2.44 -22.73 21.95
N GLY A 61 1.49 -23.36 21.23
CA GLY A 61 0.14 -23.58 21.75
C GLY A 61 -0.73 -22.32 21.88
N ARG A 62 -0.36 -21.22 21.16
CA ARG A 62 -1.09 -19.95 21.14
C ARG A 62 -1.55 -19.56 19.74
N PRO A 63 -2.39 -20.42 19.09
CA PRO A 63 -2.88 -20.17 17.73
C PRO A 63 -3.68 -18.85 17.62
N ASP A 64 -4.30 -18.39 18.70
CA ASP A 64 -5.00 -17.10 18.84
C ASP A 64 -4.11 -15.90 18.51
N LEU A 65 -2.80 -15.99 18.71
CA LEU A 65 -1.83 -14.93 18.43
C LEU A 65 -1.29 -14.94 17.00
N ALA A 66 -1.56 -16.00 16.23
CA ALA A 66 -1.01 -16.18 14.88
C ALA A 66 -1.42 -15.07 13.90
N ALA A 67 -2.65 -14.57 14.01
CA ALA A 67 -3.13 -13.45 13.21
C ALA A 67 -2.33 -12.17 13.47
N PHE A 68 -2.03 -11.85 14.72
CA PHE A 68 -1.26 -10.66 15.10
C PHE A 68 0.20 -10.78 14.67
N ALA A 69 0.81 -11.95 14.85
CA ALA A 69 2.16 -12.23 14.38
C ALA A 69 2.27 -12.12 12.85
N SER A 70 1.32 -12.67 12.11
CA SER A 70 1.29 -12.56 10.64
C SER A 70 1.08 -11.12 10.16
N LEU A 71 0.26 -10.32 10.85
CA LEU A 71 0.16 -8.88 10.58
C LEU A 71 1.50 -8.17 10.77
N GLY A 72 2.22 -8.46 11.85
CA GLY A 72 3.59 -8.00 12.02
C GLY A 72 4.50 -8.40 10.86
N ALA A 73 4.38 -9.64 10.37
CA ALA A 73 5.15 -10.14 9.23
C ALA A 73 4.81 -9.45 7.90
N LEU A 74 3.63 -8.83 7.75
CA LEU A 74 3.29 -8.02 6.58
C LEU A 74 4.16 -6.76 6.43
N THR A 75 4.99 -6.42 7.42
CA THR A 75 6.05 -5.41 7.22
C THR A 75 6.98 -5.79 6.06
N SER A 76 7.13 -7.08 5.74
CA SER A 76 7.88 -7.60 4.58
C SER A 76 7.41 -7.05 3.23
N LEU A 77 6.21 -6.49 3.16
CA LEU A 77 5.68 -5.83 1.95
C LEU A 77 6.38 -4.52 1.61
N TYR A 78 7.02 -3.89 2.58
CA TYR A 78 7.70 -2.60 2.40
C TYR A 78 9.15 -2.78 1.96
N GLY A 79 9.67 -1.79 1.22
CA GLY A 79 11.09 -1.75 0.85
C GLY A 79 11.57 -2.89 -0.05
N ARG A 80 10.69 -3.48 -0.88
CA ARG A 80 10.99 -4.66 -1.73
C ARG A 80 12.27 -4.55 -2.53
N TYR A 81 12.56 -3.35 -3.03
CA TYR A 81 13.63 -3.06 -3.96
C TYR A 81 14.69 -2.12 -3.36
N ASP A 82 14.48 -1.73 -2.10
CA ASP A 82 15.42 -0.87 -1.40
C ASP A 82 16.73 -1.61 -1.11
N PRO A 83 17.87 -0.90 -1.03
CA PRO A 83 19.12 -1.46 -0.53
C PRO A 83 18.93 -1.96 0.91
N TYR A 84 19.71 -2.96 1.31
CA TYR A 84 19.48 -3.68 2.56
C TYR A 84 19.43 -2.77 3.80
N ARG A 85 20.30 -1.76 3.88
CA ARG A 85 20.33 -0.83 5.02
C ARG A 85 19.05 0.02 5.12
N ARG A 86 18.62 0.59 3.98
CA ARG A 86 17.38 1.34 3.90
C ARG A 86 16.18 0.44 4.19
N ARG A 87 16.18 -0.77 3.61
CA ARG A 87 15.14 -1.78 3.86
C ARG A 87 15.04 -2.13 5.33
N ALA A 88 16.16 -2.43 6.00
CA ALA A 88 16.18 -2.73 7.44
C ALA A 88 15.61 -1.58 8.27
N ALA A 89 16.02 -0.34 8.01
CA ALA A 89 15.51 0.84 8.71
C ALA A 89 14.00 1.03 8.48
N LEU A 90 13.53 0.83 7.24
CA LEU A 90 12.11 0.95 6.90
C LEU A 90 11.28 -0.14 7.57
N LEU A 91 11.71 -1.40 7.50
CA LEU A 91 11.02 -2.52 8.13
C LEU A 91 10.98 -2.37 9.65
N ALA A 92 12.07 -1.95 10.29
CA ALA A 92 12.07 -1.66 11.73
C ALA A 92 11.07 -0.56 12.09
N THR A 93 11.05 0.55 11.32
CA THR A 93 10.13 1.67 11.58
C THR A 93 8.67 1.26 11.37
N VAL A 94 8.36 0.58 10.27
CA VAL A 94 6.99 0.12 9.99
C VAL A 94 6.57 -0.98 10.97
N GLY A 95 7.48 -1.89 11.33
CA GLY A 95 7.23 -2.93 12.32
C GLY A 95 6.88 -2.35 13.69
N THR A 96 7.63 -1.35 14.15
CA THR A 96 7.32 -0.61 15.38
C THR A 96 5.97 0.10 15.30
N LEU A 97 5.68 0.73 14.15
CA LEU A 97 4.40 1.41 13.94
C LEU A 97 3.23 0.42 13.95
N MET A 98 3.35 -0.74 13.30
CA MET A 98 2.30 -1.78 13.30
C MET A 98 2.10 -2.39 14.68
N THR A 99 3.18 -2.70 15.40
CA THR A 99 3.12 -3.18 16.79
C THR A 99 2.43 -2.18 17.70
N GLY A 100 2.85 -0.91 17.63
CA GLY A 100 2.23 0.17 18.41
C GLY A 100 0.76 0.39 18.02
N THR A 101 0.41 0.24 16.75
CA THR A 101 -0.99 0.32 16.28
C THR A 101 -1.83 -0.81 16.88
N ILE A 102 -1.37 -2.06 16.83
CA ILE A 102 -2.09 -3.20 17.41
C ILE A 102 -2.26 -2.99 18.93
N ALA A 103 -1.19 -2.61 19.63
CA ALA A 103 -1.26 -2.33 21.08
C ALA A 103 -2.26 -1.23 21.42
N ALA A 104 -2.17 -0.08 20.74
CA ALA A 104 -3.03 1.07 21.00
C ALA A 104 -4.51 0.77 20.73
N PHE A 105 -4.82 0.10 19.62
CA PHE A 105 -6.21 -0.20 19.26
C PHE A 105 -6.78 -1.38 20.07
N THR A 106 -5.96 -2.34 20.49
CA THR A 106 -6.36 -3.33 21.50
C THR A 106 -6.69 -2.67 22.84
N LEU A 107 -5.87 -1.69 23.26
CA LEU A 107 -6.12 -0.93 24.49
C LEU A 107 -7.41 -0.11 24.40
N LEU A 108 -7.67 0.58 23.28
CA LEU A 108 -8.91 1.34 23.07
C LEU A 108 -10.14 0.44 23.15
N ALA A 109 -10.08 -0.75 22.54
CA ALA A 109 -11.17 -1.72 22.61
C ALA A 109 -11.36 -2.27 24.02
N ALA A 110 -10.27 -2.65 24.71
CA ALA A 110 -10.28 -3.15 26.09
C ALA A 110 -10.80 -2.11 27.09
N ALA A 111 -10.59 -0.82 26.81
CA ALA A 111 -11.10 0.29 27.61
C ALA A 111 -12.59 0.62 27.34
N GLY A 112 -13.26 -0.11 26.46
CA GLY A 112 -14.66 0.14 26.10
C GLY A 112 -14.88 1.48 25.39
N THR A 113 -13.88 1.98 24.64
CA THR A 113 -13.94 3.27 23.98
C THR A 113 -15.13 3.35 23.02
N PRO A 114 -15.97 4.42 23.06
CA PRO A 114 -17.13 4.57 22.18
C PRO A 114 -16.76 4.46 20.69
N ALA A 115 -17.66 3.87 19.89
CA ALA A 115 -17.45 3.58 18.47
C ALA A 115 -17.03 4.81 17.65
N LEU A 116 -17.61 5.98 17.91
CA LEU A 116 -17.25 7.22 17.20
C LEU A 116 -15.82 7.69 17.52
N LEU A 117 -15.38 7.58 18.77
CA LEU A 117 -14.01 7.93 19.16
C LEU A 117 -13.01 6.94 18.57
N THR A 118 -13.35 5.65 18.57
CA THR A 118 -12.54 4.60 17.93
C THR A 118 -12.42 4.86 16.42
N THR A 119 -13.52 5.21 15.76
CA THR A 119 -13.53 5.58 14.33
C THR A 119 -12.66 6.80 14.07
N ALA A 120 -12.76 7.84 14.91
CA ALA A 120 -11.92 9.03 14.78
C ALA A 120 -10.42 8.68 14.96
N ALA A 121 -10.08 7.80 15.92
CA ALA A 121 -8.72 7.33 16.11
C ALA A 121 -8.18 6.55 14.89
N VAL A 122 -9.01 5.67 14.26
CA VAL A 122 -8.63 4.96 13.03
C VAL A 122 -8.42 5.93 11.86
N ALA A 123 -9.29 6.95 11.73
CA ALA A 123 -9.15 7.97 10.68
C ALA A 123 -7.89 8.83 10.88
N LEU A 124 -7.58 9.19 12.11
CA LEU A 124 -6.34 9.91 12.44
C LEU A 124 -5.09 9.06 12.16
N LEU A 125 -5.13 7.78 12.53
CA LEU A 125 -4.08 6.83 12.15
C LEU A 125 -3.91 6.75 10.63
N ALA A 126 -5.01 6.65 9.86
CA ALA A 126 -4.97 6.59 8.40
C ALA A 126 -4.32 7.85 7.80
N ALA A 127 -4.65 9.03 8.33
CA ALA A 127 -3.99 10.28 7.96
C ALA A 127 -2.49 10.25 8.30
N GLY A 128 -2.13 9.95 9.55
CA GLY A 128 -0.74 9.90 9.99
C GLY A 128 0.11 8.87 9.24
N ALA A 129 -0.42 7.67 9.02
CA ALA A 129 0.24 6.64 8.23
C ALA A 129 0.40 7.06 6.76
N THR A 130 -0.58 7.78 6.18
CA THR A 130 -0.46 8.34 4.83
C THR A 130 0.64 9.40 4.77
N ALA A 131 0.68 10.32 5.73
CA ALA A 131 1.75 11.33 5.83
C ALA A 131 3.13 10.65 5.92
N PHE A 132 3.29 9.67 6.80
CA PHE A 132 4.52 8.88 6.92
C PHE A 132 4.91 8.25 5.59
N CYS A 133 3.99 7.55 4.93
CA CYS A 133 4.25 6.88 3.66
C CYS A 133 4.67 7.84 2.54
N LEU A 134 4.05 9.03 2.48
CA LEU A 134 4.38 10.07 1.50
C LEU A 134 5.75 10.71 1.77
N LEU A 135 6.03 11.03 3.03
CA LEU A 135 7.29 11.67 3.45
C LEU A 135 8.49 10.72 3.27
N VAL A 136 8.32 9.43 3.59
CA VAL A 136 9.40 8.43 3.53
C VAL A 136 9.46 7.69 2.18
N ARG A 137 8.45 7.87 1.30
CA ARG A 137 8.34 7.14 0.00
C ARG A 137 8.38 5.64 0.18
N THR A 138 7.49 5.11 1.02
CA THR A 138 7.43 3.66 1.26
C THR A 138 7.01 2.86 0.01
N GLY A 139 6.32 3.49 -0.92
CA GLY A 139 5.66 2.80 -2.03
C GLY A 139 4.45 1.96 -1.55
N PRO A 140 3.88 1.12 -2.42
CA PRO A 140 2.84 0.16 -2.04
C PRO A 140 3.37 -0.82 -0.97
N PRO A 141 2.53 -1.22 -0.01
CA PRO A 141 1.08 -1.04 0.11
C PRO A 141 0.61 0.28 0.75
N GLY A 142 1.52 1.21 1.08
CA GLY A 142 1.18 2.48 1.69
C GLY A 142 0.56 2.33 3.08
N ALA A 143 -0.39 3.21 3.44
CA ALA A 143 -1.03 3.24 4.75
C ALA A 143 -2.01 2.08 5.01
N THR A 144 -2.48 1.39 3.95
CA THR A 144 -3.60 0.42 4.05
C THR A 144 -3.34 -0.70 5.07
N ILE A 145 -2.13 -1.26 5.10
CA ILE A 145 -1.79 -2.37 6.01
C ILE A 145 -1.72 -1.88 7.46
N ILE A 146 -1.26 -0.65 7.69
CA ILE A 146 -1.20 -0.05 9.02
C ILE A 146 -2.62 0.17 9.56
N VAL A 147 -3.55 0.64 8.72
CA VAL A 147 -4.97 0.79 9.08
C VAL A 147 -5.61 -0.58 9.31
N PHE A 148 -5.23 -1.60 8.54
CA PHE A 148 -5.70 -2.97 8.77
C PHE A 148 -5.26 -3.52 10.14
N ALA A 149 -4.05 -3.20 10.58
CA ALA A 149 -3.56 -3.56 11.91
C ALA A 149 -4.40 -2.94 13.04
N ALA A 150 -4.93 -1.72 12.86
CA ALA A 150 -5.85 -1.10 13.80
C ALA A 150 -7.17 -1.89 13.90
N GLY A 151 -7.75 -2.29 12.75
CA GLY A 151 -8.95 -3.11 12.72
C GLY A 151 -8.76 -4.45 13.43
N ALA A 152 -7.62 -5.09 13.28
CA ALA A 152 -7.28 -6.32 13.99
C ALA A 152 -7.13 -6.10 15.51
N GLY A 153 -6.52 -4.99 15.93
CA GLY A 153 -6.43 -4.61 17.36
C GLY A 153 -7.80 -4.44 18.00
N LEU A 154 -8.77 -3.90 17.27
CA LEU A 154 -10.15 -3.71 17.74
C LEU A 154 -10.98 -4.99 17.79
N ALA A 155 -10.59 -6.03 17.07
CA ALA A 155 -11.40 -7.23 16.92
C ALA A 155 -11.46 -8.08 18.18
N GLY A 156 -12.63 -8.75 18.40
CA GLY A 156 -12.79 -9.84 19.35
C GLY A 156 -12.92 -9.45 20.83
N ALA A 157 -13.47 -8.28 21.14
CA ALA A 157 -13.73 -7.82 22.51
C ALA A 157 -12.55 -8.09 23.48
N PRO A 158 -11.34 -7.55 23.23
CA PRO A 158 -10.16 -7.82 24.03
C PRO A 158 -10.28 -7.24 25.45
N THR A 159 -9.49 -7.81 26.34
CA THR A 159 -9.26 -7.30 27.69
C THR A 159 -7.90 -6.58 27.76
N LEU A 160 -7.63 -5.91 28.88
CA LEU A 160 -6.32 -5.30 29.12
C LEU A 160 -5.17 -6.32 29.12
N ALA A 161 -5.45 -7.57 29.53
CA ALA A 161 -4.48 -8.65 29.52
C ALA A 161 -4.04 -9.06 28.11
N ASP A 162 -4.84 -8.79 27.08
CA ASP A 162 -4.55 -9.14 25.69
C ASP A 162 -3.60 -8.15 25.01
N VAL A 163 -3.45 -6.94 25.53
CA VAL A 163 -2.63 -5.88 24.93
C VAL A 163 -1.17 -6.31 24.76
N GLY A 164 -0.57 -6.83 25.83
CA GLY A 164 0.82 -7.30 25.82
C GLY A 164 1.06 -8.46 24.84
N PRO A 165 0.33 -9.58 24.96
CA PRO A 165 0.48 -10.72 24.08
C PRO A 165 0.27 -10.41 22.59
N ARG A 166 -0.77 -9.62 22.23
CA ARG A 166 -1.03 -9.21 20.84
C ARG A 166 0.10 -8.34 20.29
N ALA A 167 0.58 -7.37 21.07
CA ALA A 167 1.69 -6.51 20.69
C ALA A 167 2.99 -7.31 20.53
N LEU A 168 3.29 -8.22 21.46
CA LEU A 168 4.47 -9.08 21.38
C LEU A 168 4.44 -9.99 20.15
N ALA A 169 3.30 -10.61 19.87
CA ALA A 169 3.14 -11.42 18.68
C ALA A 169 3.40 -10.61 17.39
N ALA A 170 2.84 -9.40 17.28
CA ALA A 170 3.11 -8.49 16.17
C ALA A 170 4.59 -8.10 16.06
N ALA A 171 5.23 -7.79 17.19
CA ALA A 171 6.67 -7.47 17.24
C ALA A 171 7.53 -8.65 16.78
N CYS A 172 7.22 -9.87 17.23
CA CYS A 172 7.89 -11.08 16.78
C CYS A 172 7.73 -11.31 15.28
N GLY A 173 6.52 -11.14 14.74
CA GLY A 173 6.27 -11.23 13.31
C GLY A 173 7.03 -10.19 12.50
N ALA A 174 7.08 -8.94 12.97
CA ALA A 174 7.86 -7.87 12.35
C ALA A 174 9.36 -8.14 12.39
N LEU A 175 9.87 -8.70 13.47
CA LEU A 175 11.27 -9.13 13.59
C LEU A 175 11.59 -10.26 12.62
N LEU A 176 10.74 -11.29 12.52
CA LEU A 176 10.89 -12.36 11.54
C LEU A 176 10.91 -11.82 10.10
N ALA A 177 10.01 -10.88 9.78
CA ALA A 177 10.03 -10.22 8.47
C ALA A 177 11.32 -9.45 8.21
N LEU A 178 11.82 -8.71 9.20
CA LEU A 178 13.10 -8.01 9.13
C LEU A 178 14.25 -8.98 8.83
N LEU A 179 14.34 -10.08 9.58
CA LEU A 179 15.39 -11.09 9.44
C LEU A 179 15.31 -11.76 8.07
N VAL A 180 14.14 -12.26 7.66
CA VAL A 180 13.95 -12.93 6.36
C VAL A 180 14.22 -11.98 5.19
N CYS A 181 13.74 -10.73 5.25
CA CYS A 181 13.91 -9.77 4.16
C CYS A 181 15.33 -9.22 4.04
N THR A 182 16.12 -9.29 5.10
CA THR A 182 17.52 -8.82 5.10
C THR A 182 18.55 -9.96 5.03
N ALA A 183 18.17 -11.23 5.26
CA ALA A 183 19.05 -12.39 5.23
C ALA A 183 19.88 -12.50 3.94
N GLY A 184 19.35 -12.07 2.82
CA GLY A 184 20.06 -12.05 1.53
C GLY A 184 21.36 -11.23 1.54
N VAL A 185 21.55 -10.34 2.50
CA VAL A 185 22.78 -9.57 2.68
C VAL A 185 23.98 -10.44 3.01
N LEU A 186 23.75 -11.59 3.65
CA LEU A 186 24.80 -12.52 4.03
C LEU A 186 25.41 -13.23 2.81
N VAL A 187 24.59 -13.50 1.79
CA VAL A 187 24.98 -14.28 0.59
C VAL A 187 25.25 -13.38 -0.61
N ARG A 188 24.43 -12.35 -0.83
CA ARG A 188 24.49 -11.46 -2.00
C ARG A 188 24.29 -10.00 -1.61
N PRO A 189 25.27 -9.36 -0.97
CA PRO A 189 25.13 -8.01 -0.43
C PRO A 189 24.82 -6.94 -1.50
N THR A 190 25.31 -7.12 -2.74
CA THR A 190 25.11 -6.19 -3.86
C THR A 190 23.87 -6.51 -4.73
N ALA A 191 23.06 -7.50 -4.38
CA ALA A 191 21.90 -7.90 -5.19
C ALA A 191 20.91 -6.76 -5.49
N PRO A 192 20.56 -5.88 -4.54
CA PRO A 192 19.68 -4.73 -4.81
C PRO A 192 20.28 -3.75 -5.83
N ALA A 193 21.57 -3.44 -5.72
CA ALA A 193 22.27 -2.55 -6.65
C ALA A 193 22.32 -3.12 -8.07
N ARG A 194 22.72 -4.37 -8.21
CA ARG A 194 22.73 -5.07 -9.52
C ARG A 194 21.34 -5.11 -10.15
N LEU A 195 20.30 -5.35 -9.36
CA LEU A 195 18.92 -5.33 -9.86
C LEU A 195 18.50 -3.92 -10.32
N ALA A 196 18.89 -2.88 -9.57
CA ALA A 196 18.57 -1.50 -9.92
C ALA A 196 19.26 -1.07 -11.23
N VAL A 197 20.52 -1.40 -11.43
CA VAL A 197 21.27 -1.13 -12.67
C VAL A 197 20.67 -1.89 -13.85
N ARG A 198 20.36 -3.18 -13.71
CA ARG A 198 19.68 -3.95 -14.76
C ARG A 198 18.34 -3.34 -15.16
N ARG A 199 17.50 -2.93 -14.19
CA ARG A 199 16.22 -2.28 -14.46
C ARG A 199 16.38 -0.93 -15.16
N ALA A 200 17.41 -0.17 -14.84
CA ALA A 200 17.74 1.04 -15.55
C ALA A 200 18.07 0.73 -17.02
N ALA A 201 18.92 -0.28 -17.26
CA ALA A 201 19.25 -0.72 -18.61
C ALA A 201 18.03 -1.21 -19.41
N ASP A 202 17.15 -2.02 -18.78
CA ASP A 202 15.91 -2.49 -19.42
C ASP A 202 14.98 -1.34 -19.78
N ALA A 203 14.83 -0.36 -18.90
CA ALA A 203 13.99 0.81 -19.11
C ALA A 203 14.54 1.72 -20.24
N VAL A 204 15.86 1.88 -20.32
CA VAL A 204 16.51 2.62 -21.41
C VAL A 204 16.32 1.90 -22.73
N ARG A 205 16.59 0.59 -22.81
CA ARG A 205 16.31 -0.20 -24.02
C ARG A 205 14.85 -0.12 -24.46
N ALA A 206 13.91 -0.03 -23.53
CA ALA A 206 12.50 0.16 -23.86
C ALA A 206 12.20 1.56 -24.41
N ALA A 207 12.94 2.58 -23.98
CA ALA A 207 12.82 3.95 -24.48
C ALA A 207 13.49 4.15 -25.84
N GLU A 208 14.51 3.36 -26.16
CA GLU A 208 15.22 3.38 -27.46
C GLU A 208 14.41 2.75 -28.60
N ARG A 209 13.34 2.00 -28.32
CA ARG A 209 12.55 1.35 -29.34
C ARG A 209 11.87 2.38 -30.26
N PRO A 210 11.89 2.18 -31.59
CA PRO A 210 11.18 3.07 -32.52
C PRO A 210 9.70 3.21 -32.13
N GLY A 211 9.20 4.44 -32.05
CA GLY A 211 7.83 4.71 -31.64
C GLY A 211 7.55 4.60 -30.14
N ALA A 212 8.58 4.55 -29.31
CA ALA A 212 8.41 4.53 -27.85
C ALA A 212 7.63 5.76 -27.37
N ALA A 213 6.63 5.53 -26.49
CA ALA A 213 5.83 6.63 -25.93
C ALA A 213 6.68 7.55 -25.03
N PRO A 214 6.40 8.85 -24.95
CA PRO A 214 7.13 9.81 -24.10
C PRO A 214 7.25 9.37 -22.62
N ARG A 215 6.28 8.61 -22.13
CA ARG A 215 6.30 7.99 -20.81
C ARG A 215 7.42 6.96 -20.61
N ALA A 216 7.91 6.31 -21.70
CA ALA A 216 9.02 5.36 -21.59
C ALA A 216 10.32 6.07 -21.24
N ALA A 217 10.59 7.23 -21.82
CA ALA A 217 11.73 8.07 -21.50
C ALA A 217 11.69 8.57 -20.05
N ALA A 218 10.51 8.99 -19.56
CA ALA A 218 10.33 9.38 -18.17
C ALA A 218 10.56 8.19 -17.20
N ALA A 219 10.11 6.99 -17.56
CA ALA A 219 10.33 5.77 -16.80
C ALA A 219 11.81 5.40 -16.75
N ALA A 220 12.55 5.52 -17.87
CA ALA A 220 13.98 5.29 -17.96
C ALA A 220 14.76 6.24 -17.04
N ARG A 221 14.49 7.57 -17.11
CA ARG A 221 15.08 8.54 -16.18
C ARG A 221 14.82 8.19 -14.73
N GLY A 222 13.59 7.84 -14.39
CA GLY A 222 13.24 7.43 -13.03
C GLY A 222 13.94 6.15 -12.58
N ALA A 223 14.21 5.20 -13.48
CA ALA A 223 14.94 3.98 -13.18
C ALA A 223 16.43 4.25 -12.95
N VAL A 224 17.05 5.09 -13.79
CA VAL A 224 18.44 5.54 -13.65
C VAL A 224 18.63 6.29 -12.32
N ALA A 225 17.75 7.25 -11.99
CA ALA A 225 17.82 7.99 -10.73
C ALA A 225 17.74 7.04 -9.52
N ARG A 226 16.83 6.05 -9.55
CA ARG A 226 16.75 5.03 -8.50
C ARG A 226 18.02 4.19 -8.39
N ALA A 227 18.65 3.81 -9.51
CA ALA A 227 19.89 3.06 -9.51
C ALA A 227 21.03 3.87 -8.85
N ARG A 228 21.14 5.16 -9.13
CA ARG A 228 22.07 6.08 -8.47
C ARG A 228 21.84 6.14 -6.96
N ASP A 229 20.59 6.28 -6.51
CA ASP A 229 20.26 6.31 -5.09
C ASP A 229 20.70 5.02 -4.37
N VAL A 230 20.48 3.86 -5.02
CA VAL A 230 20.89 2.55 -4.47
C VAL A 230 22.42 2.43 -4.40
N LEU A 231 23.12 2.85 -5.45
CA LEU A 231 24.59 2.85 -5.47
C LEU A 231 25.18 3.78 -4.40
N ALA A 232 24.57 4.96 -4.17
CA ALA A 232 24.99 5.87 -3.13
C ALA A 232 24.83 5.28 -1.71
N ASP A 233 23.77 4.50 -1.46
CA ASP A 233 23.61 3.77 -0.20
C ASP A 233 24.68 2.69 -0.05
N ASP A 234 24.93 1.90 -1.09
CA ASP A 234 25.91 0.81 -1.10
C ASP A 234 27.36 1.34 -1.00
N ALA A 235 27.68 2.50 -1.60
CA ALA A 235 29.00 3.15 -1.50
C ALA A 235 29.37 3.50 -0.05
N SER A 236 28.36 3.80 0.77
CA SER A 236 28.54 4.16 2.18
C SER A 236 28.68 2.95 3.12
N TRP A 237 28.72 1.72 2.60
CA TRP A 237 28.77 0.51 3.41
C TRP A 237 29.98 -0.38 3.08
N TRP A 238 30.74 -0.76 4.10
CA TRP A 238 31.97 -1.53 3.95
C TRP A 238 31.81 -2.88 3.22
N ARG A 239 30.63 -3.52 3.30
CA ARG A 239 30.34 -4.81 2.64
C ARG A 239 30.09 -4.69 1.13
N THR A 240 29.66 -3.53 0.65
CA THR A 240 29.21 -3.31 -0.73
C THR A 240 30.10 -2.34 -1.49
N ARG A 241 30.78 -1.42 -0.79
CA ARG A 241 31.55 -0.32 -1.39
C ARG A 241 32.56 -0.76 -2.45
N ALA A 242 33.18 -1.95 -2.29
CA ALA A 242 34.18 -2.43 -3.24
C ALA A 242 33.60 -2.79 -4.62
N ALA A 243 32.30 -3.13 -4.69
CA ALA A 243 31.62 -3.46 -5.94
C ALA A 243 30.99 -2.24 -6.62
N VAL A 244 30.88 -1.10 -5.93
CA VAL A 244 30.20 0.10 -6.44
C VAL A 244 30.89 0.69 -7.68
N PRO A 245 32.24 0.81 -7.80
CA PRO A 245 32.85 1.40 -8.97
C PRO A 245 32.50 0.67 -10.28
N ALA A 246 32.48 -0.67 -10.27
CA ALA A 246 32.09 -1.45 -11.44
C ALA A 246 30.63 -1.24 -11.83
N LEU A 247 29.71 -1.24 -10.85
CA LEU A 247 28.29 -1.01 -11.08
C LEU A 247 28.00 0.44 -11.48
N ALA A 248 28.77 1.40 -10.99
CA ALA A 248 28.67 2.80 -11.41
C ALA A 248 29.07 2.97 -12.87
N ALA A 249 30.18 2.34 -13.30
CA ALA A 249 30.61 2.37 -14.70
C ALA A 249 29.55 1.73 -15.65
N GLU A 250 28.91 0.64 -15.21
CA GLU A 250 27.77 0.04 -15.93
C GLU A 250 26.59 1.03 -16.05
N LEU A 251 26.24 1.73 -14.96
CA LEU A 251 25.18 2.71 -14.95
C LEU A 251 25.51 3.92 -15.81
N ASP A 252 26.75 4.40 -15.81
CA ASP A 252 27.20 5.51 -16.65
C ASP A 252 27.10 5.17 -18.15
N ALA A 253 27.33 3.89 -18.52
CA ALA A 253 27.10 3.44 -19.90
C ALA A 253 25.60 3.47 -20.26
N VAL A 254 24.71 3.04 -19.35
CA VAL A 254 23.25 3.11 -19.51
C VAL A 254 22.77 4.57 -19.65
N GLU A 255 23.36 5.47 -18.89
CA GLU A 255 23.03 6.92 -18.97
C GLU A 255 23.44 7.52 -20.30
N ARG A 256 24.62 7.21 -20.79
CA ARG A 256 25.09 7.68 -22.11
C ARG A 256 24.16 7.18 -23.22
N ALA A 257 23.66 5.94 -23.14
CA ALA A 257 22.69 5.41 -24.07
C ALA A 257 21.36 6.19 -24.00
N LEU A 258 20.88 6.53 -22.80
CA LEU A 258 19.68 7.36 -22.64
C LEU A 258 19.87 8.79 -23.20
N ASP A 259 21.04 9.39 -22.99
CA ASP A 259 21.36 10.73 -23.52
C ASP A 259 21.37 10.75 -25.07
N ALA A 260 21.84 9.67 -25.71
CA ALA A 260 21.84 9.51 -27.15
C ALA A 260 20.42 9.49 -27.76
N THR A 261 19.38 9.20 -26.97
CA THR A 261 17.98 9.28 -27.41
C THR A 261 17.45 10.72 -27.54
N GLY A 262 18.26 11.75 -27.23
CA GLY A 262 17.84 13.16 -27.28
C GLY A 262 16.91 13.59 -26.15
N VAL A 263 16.73 12.77 -25.16
CA VAL A 263 15.91 13.07 -23.98
C VAL A 263 16.67 14.02 -23.06
N PRO A 264 16.18 15.24 -22.76
CA PRO A 264 16.91 16.21 -21.94
C PRO A 264 17.34 15.61 -20.60
N ARG A 265 18.61 15.85 -20.21
CA ARG A 265 19.06 15.54 -18.85
C ARG A 265 18.25 16.35 -17.86
N GLY A 266 17.56 15.66 -16.94
CA GLY A 266 17.11 16.32 -15.72
C GLY A 266 18.35 16.69 -14.87
N ASP A 267 18.24 17.72 -14.03
CA ASP A 267 19.30 18.12 -13.12
C ASP A 267 19.86 16.90 -12.36
N THR A 268 21.06 16.49 -12.72
CA THR A 268 21.74 15.35 -12.10
C THR A 268 22.41 15.81 -10.83
N VAL A 269 21.63 15.91 -9.76
CA VAL A 269 22.22 16.08 -8.42
C VAL A 269 22.96 14.79 -8.07
N PRO A 270 24.22 14.87 -7.63
CA PRO A 270 24.94 13.67 -7.16
C PRO A 270 24.12 12.97 -6.11
N ALA A 271 23.86 11.67 -6.30
CA ALA A 271 23.10 10.89 -5.35
C ALA A 271 23.91 10.72 -4.06
N VAL A 272 23.39 11.27 -2.98
CA VAL A 272 23.97 11.11 -1.64
C VAL A 272 23.05 10.18 -0.86
N ARG A 273 23.65 9.29 -0.05
CA ARG A 273 22.86 8.44 0.84
C ARG A 273 21.90 9.25 1.68
N THR A 274 20.62 8.95 1.55
CA THR A 274 19.56 9.65 2.26
C THR A 274 18.95 8.75 3.33
N THR A 275 19.06 9.14 4.61
CA THR A 275 18.34 8.44 5.70
C THR A 275 16.84 8.71 5.63
N LEU A 276 16.02 7.85 6.25
CA LEU A 276 14.56 8.05 6.30
C LEU A 276 14.19 9.42 6.90
N ARG A 277 14.92 9.85 7.94
CA ARG A 277 14.72 11.17 8.57
C ARG A 277 15.07 12.33 7.63
N ALA A 278 16.21 12.24 6.94
CA ALA A 278 16.62 13.27 5.98
C ALA A 278 15.62 13.35 4.83
N GLN A 279 15.15 12.21 4.32
CA GLN A 279 14.12 12.16 3.28
C GLN A 279 12.79 12.76 3.74
N ALA A 280 12.35 12.47 4.96
CA ALA A 280 11.14 13.07 5.51
C ALA A 280 11.29 14.60 5.66
N ARG A 281 12.44 15.09 6.12
CA ARG A 281 12.71 16.54 6.24
C ARG A 281 12.71 17.25 4.89
N SER A 282 13.37 16.69 3.88
CA SER A 282 13.42 17.28 2.53
C SER A 282 12.04 17.38 1.88
N ARG A 283 11.09 16.52 2.28
CA ARG A 283 9.71 16.49 1.78
C ARG A 283 8.71 17.22 2.66
N ALA A 284 9.12 17.68 3.84
CA ALA A 284 8.22 18.37 4.77
C ALA A 284 7.56 19.62 4.19
N ALA A 285 8.23 20.32 3.27
CA ALA A 285 7.68 21.45 2.52
C ALA A 285 6.81 21.06 1.32
N GLY A 286 6.79 19.76 0.94
CA GLY A 286 6.07 19.27 -0.24
C GLY A 286 4.55 19.14 -0.04
N PRO A 287 3.83 18.73 -1.09
CA PRO A 287 2.34 18.69 -1.11
C PRO A 287 1.76 17.44 -0.45
N TRP A 288 2.25 17.02 0.71
CA TRP A 288 1.74 15.84 1.45
C TRP A 288 0.49 16.13 2.29
N ARG A 289 0.24 17.40 2.66
CA ARG A 289 -0.81 17.78 3.62
C ARG A 289 -2.21 17.50 3.07
N LEU A 290 -2.49 17.90 1.84
CA LEU A 290 -3.81 17.74 1.23
C LEU A 290 -4.20 16.26 1.02
N PRO A 291 -3.35 15.38 0.45
CA PRO A 291 -3.65 13.95 0.40
C PRO A 291 -3.88 13.34 1.77
N THR A 292 -3.09 13.72 2.77
CA THR A 292 -3.24 13.26 4.17
C THR A 292 -4.58 13.67 4.77
N ALA A 293 -4.94 14.96 4.68
CA ALA A 293 -6.22 15.46 5.18
C ALA A 293 -7.41 14.80 4.47
N ARG A 294 -7.31 14.58 3.16
CA ARG A 294 -8.34 13.89 2.38
C ARG A 294 -8.55 12.45 2.83
N VAL A 295 -7.46 11.71 3.09
CA VAL A 295 -7.53 10.34 3.60
C VAL A 295 -8.16 10.30 4.99
N GLY A 296 -7.76 11.21 5.88
CA GLY A 296 -8.34 11.31 7.22
C GLY A 296 -9.83 11.64 7.20
N ALA A 297 -10.23 12.65 6.44
CA ALA A 297 -11.63 13.06 6.32
C ALA A 297 -12.51 11.95 5.69
N ALA A 298 -12.05 11.35 4.58
CA ALA A 298 -12.78 10.26 3.94
C ALA A 298 -12.85 9.01 4.83
N GLY A 299 -11.76 8.70 5.55
CA GLY A 299 -11.73 7.61 6.51
C GLY A 299 -12.70 7.82 7.67
N LEU A 300 -12.77 9.04 8.21
CA LEU A 300 -13.72 9.40 9.26
C LEU A 300 -15.17 9.26 8.77
N VAL A 301 -15.50 9.78 7.61
CA VAL A 301 -16.84 9.67 7.03
C VAL A 301 -17.21 8.21 6.77
N ALA A 302 -16.32 7.43 6.12
CA ALA A 302 -16.58 6.03 5.82
C ALA A 302 -16.80 5.20 7.10
N GLY A 303 -15.93 5.38 8.09
CA GLY A 303 -16.04 4.65 9.35
C GLY A 303 -17.25 5.09 10.19
N ALA A 304 -17.57 6.39 10.21
CA ALA A 304 -18.74 6.89 10.93
C ALA A 304 -20.06 6.38 10.31
N VAL A 305 -20.17 6.39 8.97
CA VAL A 305 -21.33 5.84 8.26
C VAL A 305 -21.46 4.34 8.53
N ALA A 306 -20.36 3.59 8.48
CA ALA A 306 -20.36 2.16 8.80
C ALA A 306 -20.80 1.89 10.24
N ALA A 307 -20.30 2.66 11.20
CA ALA A 307 -20.66 2.54 12.62
C ALA A 307 -22.14 2.85 12.87
N VAL A 308 -22.69 3.93 12.26
CA VAL A 308 -24.10 4.32 12.39
C VAL A 308 -25.01 3.31 11.68
N ALA A 309 -24.56 2.74 10.56
CA ALA A 309 -25.30 1.69 9.82
C ALA A 309 -25.24 0.32 10.53
N GLY A 310 -24.55 0.19 11.66
CA GLY A 310 -24.44 -1.06 12.41
C GLY A 310 -23.57 -2.13 11.74
N LEU A 311 -22.68 -1.73 10.82
CA LEU A 311 -21.74 -2.66 10.20
C LEU A 311 -20.68 -3.11 11.21
N GLY A 312 -20.41 -4.42 11.26
CA GLY A 312 -19.61 -5.04 12.31
C GLY A 312 -18.14 -4.60 12.38
N HIS A 313 -17.59 -4.06 11.28
CA HIS A 313 -16.17 -3.78 11.15
C HIS A 313 -15.87 -2.40 10.53
N ALA A 314 -16.35 -1.31 11.13
CA ALA A 314 -16.21 0.08 10.62
C ALA A 314 -14.76 0.46 10.20
N ALA A 315 -13.72 -0.13 10.82
CA ALA A 315 -12.34 0.06 10.43
C ALA A 315 -12.04 -0.46 8.99
N TRP A 316 -12.80 -1.43 8.49
CA TRP A 316 -12.66 -1.91 7.11
C TRP A 316 -13.16 -0.89 6.10
N ALA A 317 -14.21 -0.13 6.42
CA ALA A 317 -14.68 0.97 5.57
C ALA A 317 -13.62 2.09 5.49
N THR A 318 -13.02 2.48 6.63
CA THR A 318 -11.88 3.43 6.66
C THR A 318 -10.68 2.91 5.84
N MET A 319 -10.35 1.63 5.96
CA MET A 319 -9.29 1.01 5.16
C MET A 319 -9.65 1.00 3.66
N GLY A 320 -10.92 0.77 3.32
CA GLY A 320 -11.45 0.82 1.95
C GLY A 320 -11.21 2.18 1.30
N SER A 321 -11.62 3.26 1.97
CA SER A 321 -11.40 4.63 1.50
C SER A 321 -9.92 4.99 1.39
N THR A 322 -9.11 4.63 2.40
CA THR A 322 -7.66 4.85 2.40
C THR A 322 -6.99 4.19 1.18
N ALA A 323 -7.35 2.95 0.85
CA ALA A 323 -6.76 2.23 -0.28
C ALA A 323 -7.12 2.84 -1.64
N VAL A 324 -8.34 3.38 -1.79
CA VAL A 324 -8.79 4.08 -3.00
C VAL A 324 -8.04 5.39 -3.18
N LEU A 325 -7.77 6.11 -2.09
CA LEU A 325 -7.14 7.43 -2.09
C LEU A 325 -5.61 7.42 -2.23
N GLN A 326 -4.98 6.26 -2.34
CA GLN A 326 -3.52 6.15 -2.53
C GLN A 326 -3.03 6.58 -3.93
N GLY A 327 -3.92 6.85 -4.89
CA GLY A 327 -3.56 7.29 -6.25
C GLY A 327 -3.44 8.81 -6.36
N GLU A 328 -2.65 9.26 -7.36
CA GLU A 328 -2.40 10.69 -7.61
C GLU A 328 -3.51 11.36 -8.45
N SER A 329 -4.36 10.59 -9.16
CA SER A 329 -5.40 11.09 -10.04
C SER A 329 -6.79 10.53 -9.73
N ALA A 330 -7.84 11.28 -10.10
CA ALA A 330 -9.23 10.85 -9.95
C ALA A 330 -9.49 9.55 -10.72
N ARG A 331 -8.99 9.44 -11.96
CA ARG A 331 -9.10 8.23 -12.76
C ARG A 331 -8.49 7.01 -12.07
N HIS A 332 -7.31 7.17 -11.48
CA HIS A 332 -6.65 6.08 -10.75
C HIS A 332 -7.49 5.64 -9.53
N ALA A 333 -8.06 6.60 -8.80
CA ALA A 333 -8.92 6.30 -7.66
C ALA A 333 -10.20 5.53 -8.06
N VAL A 334 -10.85 5.92 -9.17
CA VAL A 334 -12.03 5.21 -9.68
C VAL A 334 -11.70 3.79 -10.12
N VAL A 335 -10.66 3.62 -10.92
CA VAL A 335 -10.20 2.28 -11.36
C VAL A 335 -9.88 1.41 -10.13
N ARG A 336 -9.21 1.97 -9.14
CA ARG A 336 -8.83 1.25 -7.92
C ARG A 336 -10.05 0.92 -7.05
N ALA A 337 -11.06 1.80 -6.99
CA ALA A 337 -12.32 1.54 -6.31
C ALA A 337 -13.10 0.39 -6.95
N LEU A 338 -13.21 0.38 -8.29
CA LEU A 338 -13.84 -0.71 -9.05
C LEU A 338 -13.13 -2.05 -8.82
N GLN A 339 -11.79 -2.05 -8.96
CA GLN A 339 -10.96 -3.24 -8.72
C GLN A 339 -11.09 -3.74 -7.28
N ARG A 340 -11.11 -2.82 -6.30
CA ARG A 340 -11.23 -3.19 -4.89
C ARG A 340 -12.62 -3.71 -4.58
N GLY A 341 -13.68 -2.99 -4.99
CA GLY A 341 -15.06 -3.39 -4.72
C GLY A 341 -15.40 -4.74 -5.35
N ALA A 342 -15.23 -4.87 -6.67
CA ALA A 342 -15.53 -6.11 -7.39
C ALA A 342 -14.62 -7.27 -6.90
N GLY A 343 -13.31 -7.01 -6.72
CA GLY A 343 -12.37 -8.02 -6.26
C GLY A 343 -12.63 -8.47 -4.82
N THR A 344 -13.09 -7.57 -3.92
CA THR A 344 -13.45 -7.94 -2.54
C THR A 344 -14.74 -8.76 -2.50
N VAL A 345 -15.77 -8.36 -3.26
CA VAL A 345 -17.02 -9.13 -3.33
C VAL A 345 -16.76 -10.54 -3.85
N ALA A 346 -16.05 -10.68 -4.98
CA ALA A 346 -15.70 -11.99 -5.52
C ALA A 346 -14.77 -12.78 -4.58
N GLY A 347 -13.82 -12.09 -3.92
CA GLY A 347 -12.93 -12.70 -2.92
C GLY A 347 -13.67 -13.16 -1.65
N ALA A 348 -14.72 -12.44 -1.22
CA ALA A 348 -15.57 -12.87 -0.11
C ALA A 348 -16.38 -14.12 -0.44
N LEU A 349 -16.89 -14.23 -1.67
CA LEU A 349 -17.53 -15.46 -2.17
C LEU A 349 -16.56 -16.65 -2.19
N LEU A 350 -15.29 -16.42 -2.58
CA LEU A 350 -14.26 -17.46 -2.52
C LEU A 350 -13.84 -17.80 -1.07
N ALA A 351 -13.91 -16.84 -0.16
CA ALA A 351 -13.57 -17.05 1.24
C ALA A 351 -14.58 -17.93 1.97
N TRP A 352 -15.86 -17.82 1.63
CA TRP A 352 -16.93 -18.53 2.32
C TRP A 352 -16.72 -20.04 2.42
N PRO A 353 -16.48 -20.80 1.33
CA PRO A 353 -16.21 -22.22 1.42
C PRO A 353 -14.91 -22.54 2.16
N LEU A 354 -13.90 -21.67 2.10
CA LEU A 354 -12.65 -21.87 2.83
C LEU A 354 -12.84 -21.68 4.34
N LEU A 355 -13.70 -20.74 4.75
CA LEU A 355 -14.04 -20.51 6.14
C LEU A 355 -14.94 -21.63 6.71
N ALA A 356 -15.83 -22.19 5.88
CA ALA A 356 -16.71 -23.29 6.26
C ALA A 356 -15.98 -24.67 6.29
N ALA A 357 -14.84 -24.77 5.61
CA ALA A 357 -14.10 -26.04 5.56
C ALA A 357 -13.41 -26.34 6.91
N PRO A 358 -13.40 -27.60 7.37
CA PRO A 358 -12.75 -28.00 8.61
C PRO A 358 -11.23 -28.11 8.46
N LEU A 359 -10.56 -27.01 8.10
CA LEU A 359 -9.12 -27.00 7.79
C LEU A 359 -8.24 -27.16 9.03
N GLY A 360 -8.75 -26.86 10.22
CA GLY A 360 -7.95 -26.74 11.42
C GLY A 360 -6.90 -25.64 11.32
N PHE A 361 -6.11 -25.44 12.37
CA PHE A 361 -5.11 -24.37 12.43
C PHE A 361 -4.07 -24.47 11.30
N TRP A 362 -3.43 -25.65 11.14
CA TRP A 362 -2.34 -25.82 10.18
C TRP A 362 -2.81 -25.79 8.74
N GLY A 363 -4.01 -26.31 8.45
CA GLY A 363 -4.61 -26.20 7.12
C GLY A 363 -4.91 -24.75 6.74
N THR A 364 -5.51 -23.99 7.67
CA THR A 364 -5.76 -22.56 7.50
C THR A 364 -4.44 -21.79 7.31
N ALA A 365 -3.43 -22.10 8.10
CA ALA A 365 -2.09 -21.50 7.97
C ALA A 365 -1.48 -21.75 6.59
N ALA A 366 -1.56 -22.99 6.10
CA ALA A 366 -1.06 -23.33 4.76
C ALA A 366 -1.78 -22.54 3.66
N VAL A 367 -3.12 -22.48 3.72
CA VAL A 367 -3.91 -21.69 2.76
C VAL A 367 -3.54 -20.22 2.81
N VAL A 368 -3.41 -19.61 3.99
CA VAL A 368 -2.99 -18.21 4.15
C VAL A 368 -1.62 -17.96 3.50
N VAL A 369 -0.63 -18.81 3.73
CA VAL A 369 0.71 -18.69 3.15
C VAL A 369 0.69 -18.80 1.63
N VAL A 370 -0.08 -19.72 1.07
CA VAL A 370 -0.27 -19.86 -0.39
C VAL A 370 -0.92 -18.61 -0.96
N LEU A 371 -2.04 -18.16 -0.38
CA LEU A 371 -2.75 -16.96 -0.83
C LEU A 371 -1.86 -15.73 -0.74
N GLN A 372 -1.06 -15.57 0.33
CA GLN A 372 -0.11 -14.47 0.47
C GLN A 372 0.95 -14.51 -0.64
N THR A 373 1.53 -15.66 -0.91
CA THR A 373 2.57 -15.82 -1.94
C THR A 373 2.01 -15.51 -3.34
N VAL A 374 0.81 -16.01 -3.64
CA VAL A 374 0.10 -15.74 -4.89
C VAL A 374 -0.22 -14.25 -5.02
N THR A 375 -0.76 -13.63 -3.96
CA THR A 375 -1.03 -12.19 -3.91
C THR A 375 0.19 -11.37 -4.34
N GLU A 376 1.35 -11.70 -3.79
CA GLU A 376 2.58 -10.96 -4.05
C GLU A 376 3.07 -11.05 -5.51
N THR A 377 2.72 -12.11 -6.22
CA THR A 377 3.04 -12.24 -7.65
C THR A 377 2.06 -11.48 -8.55
N ILE A 378 0.83 -11.27 -8.08
CA ILE A 378 -0.27 -10.70 -8.90
C ILE A 378 -0.48 -9.22 -8.62
N VAL A 379 -0.31 -8.76 -7.38
CA VAL A 379 -0.72 -7.41 -6.92
C VAL A 379 -0.11 -6.27 -7.74
N SER A 380 1.11 -6.45 -8.22
CA SER A 380 1.80 -5.46 -9.06
C SER A 380 1.28 -5.43 -10.49
N ARG A 381 0.63 -6.51 -10.96
CA ARG A 381 0.09 -6.66 -12.32
C ARG A 381 -1.36 -6.26 -12.41
N HIS A 382 -2.17 -6.68 -11.42
CA HIS A 382 -3.60 -6.40 -11.42
C HIS A 382 -4.15 -6.42 -9.99
N TYR A 383 -4.43 -5.23 -9.46
CA TYR A 383 -4.90 -5.08 -8.08
C TYR A 383 -6.23 -5.80 -7.81
N GLY A 384 -7.19 -5.77 -8.76
CA GLY A 384 -8.47 -6.46 -8.62
C GLY A 384 -8.34 -7.98 -8.50
N LEU A 385 -7.46 -8.61 -9.32
CA LEU A 385 -7.17 -10.04 -9.20
C LEU A 385 -6.49 -10.36 -7.86
N ALA A 386 -5.61 -9.49 -7.37
CA ALA A 386 -5.00 -9.68 -6.06
C ALA A 386 -6.03 -9.63 -4.92
N MET A 387 -7.14 -8.88 -5.08
CA MET A 387 -8.21 -8.86 -4.07
C MET A 387 -8.92 -10.21 -3.93
N LEU A 388 -8.92 -11.06 -4.97
CA LEU A 388 -9.44 -12.43 -4.89
C LEU A 388 -8.66 -13.31 -3.91
N THR A 389 -7.40 -13.00 -3.66
CA THR A 389 -6.53 -13.73 -2.72
C THR A 389 -6.35 -12.98 -1.40
N ILE A 390 -6.29 -11.63 -1.44
CA ILE A 390 -6.19 -10.80 -0.23
C ILE A 390 -7.43 -10.95 0.66
N THR A 391 -8.63 -10.99 0.07
CA THR A 391 -9.87 -11.03 0.86
C THR A 391 -10.02 -12.36 1.60
N PRO A 392 -9.93 -13.56 0.97
CA PRO A 392 -9.97 -14.81 1.71
C PRO A 392 -8.87 -14.92 2.76
N MET A 393 -7.65 -14.50 2.43
CA MET A 393 -6.54 -14.49 3.37
C MET A 393 -6.83 -13.64 4.61
N ALA A 394 -7.34 -12.43 4.42
CA ALA A 394 -7.67 -11.54 5.54
C ALA A 394 -8.79 -12.11 6.42
N LEU A 395 -9.82 -12.73 5.82
CA LEU A 395 -10.93 -13.33 6.54
C LEU A 395 -10.49 -14.60 7.31
N LEU A 396 -9.66 -15.45 6.70
CA LEU A 396 -9.07 -16.61 7.37
C LEU A 396 -8.16 -16.19 8.54
N MET A 397 -7.39 -15.11 8.40
CA MET A 397 -6.60 -14.57 9.50
C MET A 397 -7.47 -14.01 10.62
N THR A 398 -8.58 -13.37 10.28
CA THR A 398 -9.55 -12.88 11.27
C THR A 398 -10.19 -14.03 12.01
N SER A 399 -10.58 -15.11 11.33
CA SER A 399 -11.18 -16.29 11.93
C SER A 399 -10.21 -17.08 12.83
N LEU A 400 -8.89 -17.05 12.54
CA LEU A 400 -7.88 -17.64 13.42
C LEU A 400 -7.77 -16.90 14.76
N ALA A 401 -7.96 -15.57 14.75
CA ALA A 401 -7.94 -14.78 15.99
C ALA A 401 -9.27 -14.90 16.76
N HIS A 402 -10.38 -14.90 16.03
CA HIS A 402 -11.74 -14.90 16.62
C HIS A 402 -12.68 -15.70 15.73
N PRO A 403 -13.16 -16.87 16.19
CA PRO A 403 -14.19 -17.62 15.49
C PRO A 403 -15.44 -16.75 15.29
N ALA A 404 -15.90 -16.65 14.05
CA ALA A 404 -17.07 -15.88 13.65
C ALA A 404 -17.87 -16.67 12.62
N ASP A 405 -19.16 -16.33 12.47
CA ASP A 405 -19.97 -16.93 11.40
C ASP A 405 -19.37 -16.56 10.02
N PRO A 406 -19.05 -17.57 9.17
CA PRO A 406 -18.44 -17.33 7.88
C PRO A 406 -19.25 -16.40 6.97
N SER A 407 -20.58 -16.51 7.02
CA SER A 407 -21.50 -15.75 6.16
C SER A 407 -21.53 -14.27 6.58
N ALA A 408 -21.65 -14.01 7.88
CA ALA A 408 -21.64 -12.66 8.44
C ALA A 408 -20.30 -11.98 8.18
N LEU A 409 -19.18 -12.65 8.44
CA LEU A 409 -17.85 -12.10 8.23
C LEU A 409 -17.57 -11.73 6.76
N ALA A 410 -17.99 -12.60 5.81
CA ALA A 410 -17.85 -12.35 4.39
C ALA A 410 -18.72 -11.18 3.92
N LEU A 411 -19.97 -11.09 4.40
CA LEU A 411 -20.91 -10.02 4.07
C LEU A 411 -20.42 -8.66 4.61
N ASP A 412 -20.04 -8.59 5.87
CA ASP A 412 -19.47 -7.39 6.48
C ASP A 412 -18.28 -6.88 5.70
N ARG A 413 -17.37 -7.80 5.32
CA ARG A 413 -16.20 -7.45 4.51
C ARG A 413 -16.56 -6.84 3.17
N ALA A 414 -17.56 -7.38 2.49
CA ALA A 414 -18.03 -6.87 1.21
C ALA A 414 -18.66 -5.48 1.37
N LEU A 415 -19.60 -5.33 2.31
CA LEU A 415 -20.34 -4.08 2.53
C LEU A 415 -19.42 -2.95 2.98
N ASP A 416 -18.58 -3.17 3.98
CA ASP A 416 -17.61 -2.17 4.46
C ASP A 416 -16.64 -1.73 3.36
N THR A 417 -16.18 -2.67 2.54
CA THR A 417 -15.25 -2.34 1.45
C THR A 417 -15.93 -1.52 0.35
N VAL A 418 -17.17 -1.88 -0.03
CA VAL A 418 -17.94 -1.12 -1.03
C VAL A 418 -18.25 0.28 -0.50
N LEU A 419 -18.70 0.41 0.74
CA LEU A 419 -18.93 1.71 1.39
C LEU A 419 -17.66 2.57 1.39
N GLY A 420 -16.56 2.02 1.84
CA GLY A 420 -15.28 2.72 1.86
C GLY A 420 -14.82 3.15 0.47
N ALA A 421 -15.01 2.30 -0.55
CA ALA A 421 -14.67 2.62 -1.93
C ALA A 421 -15.52 3.77 -2.49
N VAL A 422 -16.83 3.76 -2.24
CA VAL A 422 -17.75 4.84 -2.63
C VAL A 422 -17.36 6.17 -1.99
N VAL A 423 -17.15 6.18 -0.67
CA VAL A 423 -16.72 7.40 0.05
C VAL A 423 -15.36 7.90 -0.46
N GLY A 424 -14.41 6.99 -0.75
CA GLY A 424 -13.12 7.34 -1.32
C GLY A 424 -13.25 8.02 -2.69
N VAL A 425 -14.09 7.52 -3.58
CA VAL A 425 -14.37 8.13 -4.89
C VAL A 425 -15.01 9.51 -4.71
N LEU A 426 -16.04 9.63 -3.87
CA LEU A 426 -16.70 10.92 -3.59
C LEU A 426 -15.71 11.96 -3.06
N ALA A 427 -14.79 11.57 -2.16
CA ALA A 427 -13.78 12.47 -1.64
C ALA A 427 -12.80 12.98 -2.72
N VAL A 428 -12.51 12.16 -3.74
CA VAL A 428 -11.70 12.60 -4.89
C VAL A 428 -12.47 13.57 -5.75
N LEU A 429 -13.74 13.30 -6.04
CA LEU A 429 -14.58 14.12 -6.90
C LEU A 429 -14.82 15.52 -6.31
N LEU A 430 -14.99 15.61 -4.99
CA LEU A 430 -15.21 16.89 -4.30
C LEU A 430 -13.98 17.80 -4.28
N VAL A 431 -12.78 17.25 -4.36
CA VAL A 431 -11.52 18.03 -4.25
C VAL A 431 -10.91 18.38 -5.60
N HIS A 432 -11.16 17.59 -6.67
CA HIS A 432 -10.51 17.77 -7.99
C HIS A 432 -11.06 18.89 -8.90
N PRO A 433 -12.29 19.39 -8.78
CA PRO A 433 -12.79 20.42 -9.69
C PRO A 433 -12.00 21.74 -9.66
N ARG A 434 -11.32 22.04 -8.54
CA ARG A 434 -10.65 23.32 -8.34
C ARG A 434 -9.27 23.43 -9.00
N THR A 435 -8.59 22.33 -9.29
CA THR A 435 -7.24 22.33 -9.86
C THR A 435 -7.24 22.38 -11.40
N ARG A 436 -8.27 21.89 -12.07
CA ARG A 436 -8.38 21.95 -13.54
C ARG A 436 -8.78 23.34 -14.05
N LEU A 437 -9.58 24.08 -13.31
CA LEU A 437 -9.97 25.45 -13.67
C LEU A 437 -8.79 26.44 -13.67
N ARG A 438 -7.76 26.22 -12.81
CA ARG A 438 -6.56 27.04 -12.79
C ARG A 438 -5.53 26.70 -13.89
N ALA A 439 -5.55 25.47 -14.41
CA ALA A 439 -4.65 25.06 -15.48
C ALA A 439 -5.12 25.50 -16.89
N SER A 440 -6.41 25.83 -17.05
CA SER A 440 -6.99 26.36 -18.30
C SER A 440 -6.89 27.88 -18.43
N GLU A 441 -6.48 28.58 -17.38
CA GLU A 441 -6.31 30.04 -17.36
C GLU A 441 -4.89 30.54 -17.61
N THR A 442 -3.97 29.67 -18.03
CA THR A 442 -2.64 30.13 -18.46
C THR A 442 -2.80 30.82 -19.82
N PRO A 443 -2.57 32.14 -19.92
CA PRO A 443 -2.66 32.84 -21.20
C PRO A 443 -1.62 32.26 -22.17
N GLY A 444 -2.06 31.97 -23.40
CA GLY A 444 -1.15 31.61 -24.47
C GLY A 444 -0.11 32.70 -24.70
N PRO A 445 1.08 32.38 -25.25
CA PRO A 445 2.14 33.36 -25.51
C PRO A 445 1.60 34.46 -26.44
N PRO A 446 1.98 35.72 -26.22
CA PRO A 446 1.60 36.81 -27.11
C PRO A 446 2.18 36.57 -28.52
N ARG A 447 1.35 36.83 -29.54
CA ARG A 447 1.69 36.69 -30.95
C ARG A 447 2.70 37.76 -31.35
#